data_903e40e531a1409fc14548b282eab2ef
#
_entry.id   903e40e531a1409fc14548b282eab2ef
#
_cell.length_a   1.000
_cell.length_b   1.000
_cell.length_c   1.000
_cell.angle_alpha   90.00
_cell.angle_beta   90.00
_cell.angle_gamma   90.00
#
_symmetry.space_group_name_H-M   'P 1'
#
loop_
_entity.id
_entity.type
_entity.pdbx_description
1 polymer ?
#
loop_
_entity_poly.entity_id
_entity_poly.type
_entity_poly.pdbx_seq_one_letter_code
_entity_poly.pdbx_strand_id
1 'polypeptide(L)'
;MKRTLGFVFWLCIFWAASCAPLPVPSVPLITTSTPPVVDPYILTPTSSDAPVVTDVSLPVAYGVKGSWYELYFTNPSSPLASQKTGGADGPLVAAIDAARLSVDAAMYSLSLDSIRDALIRAHDRGVQVRAVMESDNLDRAAPQALVEAGIPILGDRREGLMHNKFMVIDNAEVWTGSMNYTDSGTYQDNNNLLRIHSVKVAEDYTTEFNEMFVDDKFGPDTVAATPNPRVTIDGIPLDIYFSPDDNVANNLLDLIHNANESIYFMAYSFTSDPLGEAIRARAAEGVTVKGVMDDGQIKSNIGTEFDPFRQAGLDVRRDGNSFGLLHHKVIIIDGQIVITGSYNFTSSAETRNDENVIVIYDPFIASRFMAEFQRVFALGTP
;
A
#
# COMPACT_ATOMS: atom_id res chain seq x y z
N MET A 1 5.11 -36.15 66.71
CA MET A 1 5.02 -37.64 66.85
C MET A 1 5.72 -38.26 65.68
N LYS A 2 6.74 -39.03 65.94
CA LYS A 2 7.58 -39.78 65.03
C LYS A 2 6.77 -40.91 64.36
N ARG A 3 7.03 -41.25 63.11
CA ARG A 3 7.13 -42.62 62.65
C ARG A 3 7.94 -42.73 61.37
N THR A 4 8.96 -43.48 61.51
CA THR A 4 10.02 -44.03 60.70
C THR A 4 9.59 -45.21 59.81
N LEU A 5 10.41 -45.48 58.84
CA LEU A 5 10.88 -46.72 58.20
C LEU A 5 10.11 -47.40 57.10
N GLY A 6 10.93 -47.76 56.10
CA GLY A 6 10.93 -49.02 55.43
C GLY A 6 11.67 -49.05 54.07
N PHE A 7 13.01 -49.26 54.18
CA PHE A 7 13.85 -49.66 53.01
C PHE A 7 13.66 -51.18 52.76
N VAL A 8 13.41 -51.59 51.55
CA VAL A 8 13.58 -52.98 51.12
C VAL A 8 14.48 -53.00 49.91
N PHE A 9 15.67 -53.56 50.10
CA PHE A 9 16.61 -53.93 49.05
C PHE A 9 16.18 -55.23 48.41
N TRP A 10 16.10 -55.27 47.09
CA TRP A 10 16.07 -56.50 46.30
C TRP A 10 17.29 -56.59 45.40
N LEU A 11 18.11 -57.60 45.70
CA LEU A 11 19.29 -58.03 44.96
C LEU A 11 18.84 -58.91 43.79
N CYS A 12 19.12 -58.57 42.55
CA CYS A 12 18.98 -59.46 41.42
C CYS A 12 20.34 -59.74 40.78
N ILE A 13 20.65 -60.99 40.77
CA ILE A 13 21.88 -61.65 40.28
C ILE A 13 21.93 -61.58 38.74
N PHE A 14 23.11 -61.13 38.23
CA PHE A 14 23.42 -61.15 36.80
C PHE A 14 23.78 -62.54 36.33
N TRP A 15 23.11 -63.01 35.30
CA TRP A 15 23.59 -64.10 34.46
C TRP A 15 24.09 -63.53 33.14
N ALA A 16 25.40 -63.63 32.86
CA ALA A 16 26.01 -63.29 31.60
C ALA A 16 25.85 -64.44 30.61
N ALA A 17 25.09 -64.25 29.57
CA ALA A 17 25.10 -65.11 28.40
C ALA A 17 25.79 -64.40 27.25
N SER A 18 26.94 -64.93 26.84
CA SER A 18 27.68 -64.51 25.65
C SER A 18 26.94 -64.96 24.41
N CYS A 19 26.51 -63.98 23.58
CA CYS A 19 26.05 -64.23 22.22
C CYS A 19 26.93 -63.46 21.23
N ALA A 20 27.55 -64.18 20.30
CA ALA A 20 28.31 -63.68 19.18
C ALA A 20 27.38 -62.89 18.21
N PRO A 21 27.86 -61.83 17.58
CA PRO A 21 27.04 -61.09 16.63
C PRO A 21 26.92 -61.80 15.27
N LEU A 22 25.69 -61.91 14.78
CA LEU A 22 25.41 -62.31 13.41
C LEU A 22 25.75 -61.22 12.41
N PRO A 23 26.16 -61.50 11.15
CA PRO A 23 26.50 -60.47 10.17
C PRO A 23 25.23 -59.76 9.71
N VAL A 24 25.26 -58.42 9.76
CA VAL A 24 24.21 -57.52 9.27
C VAL A 24 24.31 -57.44 7.74
N PRO A 25 23.26 -57.69 6.97
CA PRO A 25 23.27 -57.45 5.53
C PRO A 25 23.38 -55.92 5.27
N SER A 26 24.29 -55.54 4.37
CA SER A 26 24.45 -54.18 3.88
C SER A 26 23.19 -53.72 3.10
N VAL A 27 22.44 -52.80 3.68
CA VAL A 27 21.37 -52.09 2.97
C VAL A 27 22.00 -51.03 2.10
N PRO A 28 21.68 -50.91 0.80
CA PRO A 28 22.19 -49.84 -0.04
C PRO A 28 21.64 -48.51 0.47
N LEU A 29 22.55 -47.53 0.62
CA LEU A 29 22.19 -46.13 0.89
C LEU A 29 21.30 -45.61 -0.24
N ILE A 30 20.01 -45.51 0.03
CA ILE A 30 19.11 -44.69 -0.79
C ILE A 30 19.46 -43.24 -0.49
N THR A 31 20.16 -42.58 -1.37
CA THR A 31 20.31 -41.13 -1.37
C THR A 31 18.92 -40.54 -1.68
N THR A 32 18.17 -40.19 -0.65
CA THR A 32 17.00 -39.33 -0.82
C THR A 32 17.54 -37.94 -1.16
N SER A 33 17.47 -37.59 -2.46
CA SER A 33 17.56 -36.18 -2.86
C SER A 33 16.35 -35.47 -2.25
N THR A 34 16.58 -34.62 -1.28
CA THR A 34 15.58 -33.63 -0.83
C THR A 34 15.18 -32.83 -2.09
N PRO A 35 13.87 -32.72 -2.39
CA PRO A 35 13.45 -31.82 -3.43
C PRO A 35 13.93 -30.41 -3.06
N PRO A 36 14.32 -29.58 -4.06
CA PRO A 36 14.71 -28.20 -3.79
C PRO A 36 13.55 -27.51 -3.06
N VAL A 37 13.87 -26.82 -1.97
CA VAL A 37 12.92 -25.91 -1.31
C VAL A 37 12.61 -24.84 -2.37
N VAL A 38 11.43 -24.92 -2.97
CA VAL A 38 10.93 -23.89 -3.88
C VAL A 38 10.55 -22.74 -2.98
N ASP A 39 11.33 -21.67 -3.04
CA ASP A 39 10.97 -20.41 -2.41
C ASP A 39 9.62 -19.98 -3.00
N PRO A 40 8.55 -19.83 -2.20
CA PRO A 40 7.23 -19.47 -2.70
C PRO A 40 7.19 -18.10 -3.38
N TYR A 41 8.27 -17.32 -3.33
CA TYR A 41 8.37 -15.99 -3.91
C TYR A 41 9.24 -15.91 -5.19
N ILE A 42 9.89 -17.00 -5.61
CA ILE A 42 10.61 -17.03 -6.91
C ILE A 42 9.65 -17.50 -7.99
N LEU A 43 8.92 -16.57 -8.58
CA LEU A 43 8.17 -16.80 -9.81
C LEU A 43 9.14 -16.74 -10.99
N THR A 44 9.58 -17.90 -11.49
CA THR A 44 10.18 -17.95 -12.82
C THR A 44 9.08 -17.75 -13.87
N PRO A 45 9.14 -16.73 -14.72
CA PRO A 45 8.14 -16.53 -15.77
C PRO A 45 8.24 -17.68 -16.79
N THR A 46 7.19 -18.51 -16.86
CA THR A 46 7.06 -19.62 -17.81
C THR A 46 6.10 -19.26 -18.95
N SER A 47 6.24 -18.08 -19.56
CA SER A 47 5.52 -17.80 -20.81
C SER A 47 6.35 -16.87 -21.69
N SER A 48 6.43 -17.20 -22.96
CA SER A 48 7.14 -16.44 -24.01
C SER A 48 6.45 -15.15 -24.43
N ASP A 49 5.29 -14.84 -23.86
CA ASP A 49 4.56 -13.58 -24.06
C ASP A 49 4.72 -12.73 -22.78
N ALA A 50 5.80 -11.95 -22.74
CA ALA A 50 5.90 -10.89 -21.74
C ALA A 50 4.64 -9.98 -21.84
N PRO A 51 4.02 -9.62 -20.73
CA PRO A 51 2.85 -8.74 -20.76
C PRO A 51 3.21 -7.47 -21.53
N VAL A 52 2.36 -7.12 -22.50
CA VAL A 52 2.56 -5.90 -23.29
C VAL A 52 2.32 -4.72 -22.35
N VAL A 53 3.42 -4.07 -21.96
CA VAL A 53 3.37 -2.86 -21.15
C VAL A 53 3.68 -1.67 -22.04
N THR A 54 2.89 -0.62 -21.96
CA THR A 54 3.03 0.61 -22.75
C THR A 54 3.37 1.77 -21.81
N ASP A 55 4.44 2.50 -22.12
CA ASP A 55 4.75 3.75 -21.42
C ASP A 55 3.69 4.81 -21.77
N VAL A 56 3.24 5.54 -20.75
CA VAL A 56 2.29 6.65 -20.85
C VAL A 56 3.01 7.94 -20.55
N SER A 57 2.90 8.91 -21.45
CA SER A 57 3.41 10.27 -21.25
C SER A 57 2.27 11.26 -21.42
N LEU A 58 1.98 11.99 -20.35
CA LEU A 58 1.00 13.08 -20.31
C LEU A 58 1.75 14.41 -20.14
N PRO A 59 1.13 15.55 -20.44
CA PRO A 59 1.78 16.85 -20.27
C PRO A 59 2.33 17.13 -18.86
N VAL A 60 1.62 16.63 -17.82
CA VAL A 60 1.96 16.88 -16.42
C VAL A 60 1.96 15.57 -15.60
N ALA A 61 2.07 14.43 -16.27
CA ALA A 61 2.19 13.13 -15.60
C ALA A 61 2.88 12.13 -16.52
N TYR A 62 3.33 11.03 -15.98
CA TYR A 62 3.89 9.90 -16.73
C TYR A 62 3.57 8.60 -16.00
N GLY A 63 3.72 7.49 -16.71
CA GLY A 63 3.42 6.20 -16.11
C GLY A 63 3.48 5.06 -17.10
N VAL A 64 2.77 3.99 -16.77
CA VAL A 64 2.70 2.77 -17.59
C VAL A 64 1.29 2.19 -17.56
N LYS A 65 0.94 1.49 -18.64
CA LYS A 65 -0.29 0.72 -18.77
C LYS A 65 0.04 -0.73 -19.08
N GLY A 66 -0.38 -1.64 -18.19
CA GLY A 66 -0.32 -3.09 -18.39
C GLY A 66 -1.68 -3.66 -18.77
N SER A 67 -1.79 -5.01 -18.73
CA SER A 67 -3.03 -5.73 -19.05
C SER A 67 -4.16 -5.48 -18.04
N TRP A 68 -3.80 -5.37 -16.76
CA TRP A 68 -4.77 -5.26 -15.65
C TRP A 68 -4.60 -3.98 -14.81
N TYR A 69 -3.58 -3.13 -15.09
CA TYR A 69 -3.32 -1.92 -14.33
C TYR A 69 -2.91 -0.75 -15.22
N GLU A 70 -3.09 0.45 -14.69
CA GLU A 70 -2.47 1.68 -15.17
C GLU A 70 -1.86 2.40 -13.95
N LEU A 71 -0.59 2.77 -14.03
CA LEU A 71 0.13 3.48 -12.98
C LEU A 71 0.59 4.85 -13.51
N TYR A 72 0.28 5.89 -12.77
CA TYR A 72 0.64 7.26 -13.08
C TYR A 72 1.38 7.92 -11.93
N PHE A 73 2.37 8.72 -12.27
CA PHE A 73 3.05 9.64 -11.35
C PHE A 73 2.82 11.07 -11.80
N THR A 74 2.55 11.97 -10.86
CA THR A 74 2.43 13.40 -11.13
C THR A 74 3.82 13.98 -11.45
N ASN A 75 3.84 15.02 -12.27
CA ASN A 75 5.07 15.73 -12.63
C ASN A 75 4.95 17.24 -12.34
N PRO A 76 5.07 17.67 -11.08
CA PRO A 76 4.94 19.07 -10.68
C PRO A 76 6.02 19.98 -11.29
N SER A 77 7.16 19.42 -11.69
CA SER A 77 8.25 20.17 -12.35
C SER A 77 8.00 20.41 -13.85
N SER A 78 6.93 19.86 -14.42
CA SER A 78 6.57 20.15 -15.81
C SER A 78 6.28 21.65 -16.00
N PRO A 79 6.81 22.31 -17.04
CA PRO A 79 6.49 23.70 -17.36
C PRO A 79 4.98 23.94 -17.59
N LEU A 80 4.24 22.87 -17.86
CA LEU A 80 2.79 22.91 -18.15
C LEU A 80 1.94 22.74 -16.87
N ALA A 81 2.54 22.41 -15.72
CA ALA A 81 1.82 22.15 -14.46
C ALA A 81 0.95 23.35 -14.02
N SER A 82 1.43 24.57 -14.25
CA SER A 82 0.67 25.80 -13.94
C SER A 82 -0.61 25.97 -14.76
N GLN A 83 -0.74 25.27 -15.89
CA GLN A 83 -1.95 25.32 -16.73
C GLN A 83 -3.08 24.43 -16.18
N LYS A 84 -2.78 23.56 -15.20
CA LYS A 84 -3.71 22.63 -14.55
C LYS A 84 -4.51 21.79 -15.54
N THR A 85 -3.85 21.29 -16.58
CA THR A 85 -4.42 20.42 -17.62
C THR A 85 -3.42 19.35 -18.03
N GLY A 86 -3.93 18.17 -18.41
CA GLY A 86 -3.09 17.06 -18.87
C GLY A 86 -2.32 16.36 -17.75
N GLY A 87 -2.86 16.35 -16.53
CA GLY A 87 -2.36 15.60 -15.39
C GLY A 87 -2.89 14.17 -15.32
N ALA A 88 -2.59 13.51 -14.20
CA ALA A 88 -3.04 12.14 -13.91
C ALA A 88 -4.56 12.03 -13.71
N ASP A 89 -5.26 13.14 -13.53
CA ASP A 89 -6.72 13.23 -13.47
C ASP A 89 -7.39 12.87 -14.82
N GLY A 90 -6.75 13.16 -15.95
CA GLY A 90 -7.32 12.93 -17.26
C GLY A 90 -7.77 11.48 -17.51
N PRO A 91 -6.93 10.46 -17.30
CA PRO A 91 -7.33 9.06 -17.39
C PRO A 91 -8.48 8.67 -16.45
N LEU A 92 -8.50 9.19 -15.21
CA LEU A 92 -9.59 8.94 -14.27
C LEU A 92 -10.90 9.59 -14.74
N VAL A 93 -10.85 10.82 -15.23
CA VAL A 93 -12.00 11.49 -15.86
C VAL A 93 -12.56 10.65 -17.02
N ALA A 94 -11.69 10.14 -17.89
CA ALA A 94 -12.11 9.28 -18.99
C ALA A 94 -12.79 7.99 -18.51
N ALA A 95 -12.31 7.39 -17.40
CA ALA A 95 -12.94 6.22 -16.79
C ALA A 95 -14.32 6.54 -16.20
N ILE A 96 -14.47 7.67 -15.49
CA ILE A 96 -15.75 8.14 -14.95
C ILE A 96 -16.74 8.43 -16.11
N ASP A 97 -16.28 9.06 -17.17
CA ASP A 97 -17.12 9.34 -18.35
C ASP A 97 -17.54 8.06 -19.09
N ALA A 98 -16.76 6.99 -19.00
CA ALA A 98 -17.07 5.68 -19.57
C ALA A 98 -17.95 4.80 -18.65
N ALA A 99 -18.13 5.15 -17.38
CA ALA A 99 -18.93 4.42 -16.40
C ALA A 99 -20.37 4.21 -16.86
N ARG A 100 -20.92 3.01 -16.59
CA ARG A 100 -22.26 2.61 -17.03
C ARG A 100 -23.20 2.20 -15.90
N LEU A 101 -22.65 1.73 -14.77
CA LEU A 101 -23.43 1.20 -13.65
C LEU A 101 -23.28 2.08 -12.42
N SER A 102 -22.05 2.28 -11.95
CA SER A 102 -21.81 2.95 -10.68
C SER A 102 -20.43 3.62 -10.60
N VAL A 103 -20.36 4.67 -9.78
CA VAL A 103 -19.10 5.27 -9.30
C VAL A 103 -19.25 5.49 -7.81
N ASP A 104 -18.47 4.76 -7.02
CA ASP A 104 -18.38 4.92 -5.57
C ASP A 104 -17.04 5.61 -5.23
N ALA A 105 -17.09 6.81 -4.67
CA ALA A 105 -15.93 7.67 -4.50
C ALA A 105 -15.67 7.97 -3.02
N ALA A 106 -14.57 7.43 -2.45
CA ALA A 106 -14.05 7.81 -1.14
C ALA A 106 -12.95 8.87 -1.33
N MET A 107 -13.23 10.11 -0.92
CA MET A 107 -12.40 11.27 -1.24
C MET A 107 -12.09 12.09 0.01
N TYR A 108 -10.84 12.01 0.49
CA TYR A 108 -10.42 12.94 1.56
C TYR A 108 -10.69 14.40 1.17
N SER A 109 -10.36 14.80 -0.06
CA SER A 109 -10.57 16.16 -0.53
C SER A 109 -10.82 16.20 -2.04
N LEU A 110 -11.74 17.07 -2.47
CA LEU A 110 -12.06 17.33 -3.86
C LEU A 110 -12.01 18.84 -4.15
N SER A 111 -11.20 19.25 -5.13
CA SER A 111 -11.19 20.61 -5.68
C SER A 111 -10.97 20.63 -7.19
N LEU A 112 -10.70 19.46 -7.82
CA LEU A 112 -10.55 19.36 -9.28
C LEU A 112 -11.90 19.49 -9.95
N ASP A 113 -12.06 20.55 -10.74
CA ASP A 113 -13.26 20.75 -11.57
C ASP A 113 -13.44 19.62 -12.57
N SER A 114 -12.35 19.07 -13.13
CA SER A 114 -12.38 17.96 -14.09
C SER A 114 -13.06 16.71 -13.51
N ILE A 115 -12.72 16.33 -12.27
CA ILE A 115 -13.30 15.17 -11.56
C ILE A 115 -14.74 15.48 -11.13
N ARG A 116 -14.98 16.65 -10.50
CA ARG A 116 -16.34 17.08 -10.12
C ARG A 116 -17.30 17.01 -11.31
N ASP A 117 -16.92 17.61 -12.43
CA ASP A 117 -17.78 17.69 -13.61
C ASP A 117 -17.98 16.31 -14.25
N ALA A 118 -16.97 15.42 -14.20
CA ALA A 118 -17.12 14.05 -14.66
C ALA A 118 -18.12 13.25 -13.80
N LEU A 119 -18.07 13.38 -12.47
CA LEU A 119 -19.02 12.76 -11.55
C LEU A 119 -20.46 13.25 -11.82
N ILE A 120 -20.63 14.56 -12.03
CA ILE A 120 -21.94 15.14 -12.37
C ILE A 120 -22.43 14.59 -13.73
N ARG A 121 -21.58 14.58 -14.76
CA ARG A 121 -21.96 13.99 -16.06
C ARG A 121 -22.32 12.51 -15.95
N ALA A 122 -21.63 11.73 -15.10
CA ALA A 122 -21.98 10.33 -14.88
C ALA A 122 -23.36 10.21 -14.23
N HIS A 123 -23.64 11.02 -13.20
CA HIS A 123 -24.93 11.10 -12.53
C HIS A 123 -26.06 11.50 -13.51
N ASP A 124 -25.85 12.51 -14.34
CA ASP A 124 -26.81 12.98 -15.36
C ASP A 124 -27.13 11.91 -16.41
N ARG A 125 -26.18 11.00 -16.69
CA ARG A 125 -26.40 9.83 -17.56
C ARG A 125 -27.19 8.70 -16.90
N GLY A 126 -27.50 8.82 -15.60
CA GLY A 126 -28.19 7.79 -14.82
C GLY A 126 -27.26 6.74 -14.18
N VAL A 127 -25.94 6.97 -14.17
CA VAL A 127 -24.98 6.15 -13.41
C VAL A 127 -25.22 6.40 -11.92
N GLN A 128 -25.20 5.36 -11.10
CA GLN A 128 -25.28 5.48 -9.64
C GLN A 128 -23.97 6.07 -9.11
N VAL A 129 -23.95 7.36 -8.79
CA VAL A 129 -22.79 8.03 -8.21
C VAL A 129 -23.05 8.25 -6.71
N ARG A 130 -22.12 7.80 -5.84
CA ARG A 130 -22.15 7.99 -4.40
C ARG A 130 -20.77 8.48 -3.92
N ALA A 131 -20.73 9.26 -2.85
CA ALA A 131 -19.47 9.73 -2.29
C ALA A 131 -19.43 9.62 -0.75
N VAL A 132 -18.23 9.29 -0.23
CA VAL A 132 -17.86 9.45 1.17
C VAL A 132 -16.72 10.46 1.22
N MET A 133 -16.79 11.42 2.15
CA MET A 133 -15.79 12.48 2.24
C MET A 133 -15.45 12.82 3.70
N GLU A 134 -14.23 13.30 3.89
CA GLU A 134 -13.85 13.97 5.13
C GLU A 134 -14.76 15.18 5.38
N SER A 135 -15.37 15.22 6.57
CA SER A 135 -16.38 16.23 6.94
C SER A 135 -15.87 17.66 6.89
N ASP A 136 -14.61 17.89 7.25
CA ASP A 136 -13.99 19.22 7.22
C ASP A 136 -13.81 19.78 5.80
N ASN A 137 -14.01 18.94 4.79
CA ASN A 137 -13.90 19.32 3.39
C ASN A 137 -15.24 19.49 2.68
N LEU A 138 -16.37 19.17 3.31
CA LEU A 138 -17.70 19.19 2.69
C LEU A 138 -18.16 20.60 2.29
N ASP A 139 -17.79 21.63 3.02
CA ASP A 139 -18.21 23.01 2.77
C ASP A 139 -17.49 23.67 1.57
N ARG A 140 -16.58 22.95 0.93
CA ARG A 140 -15.87 23.46 -0.25
C ARG A 140 -16.76 23.47 -1.49
N ALA A 141 -16.44 24.33 -2.46
CA ALA A 141 -17.27 24.54 -3.65
C ALA A 141 -17.51 23.27 -4.48
N ALA A 142 -16.49 22.43 -4.66
CA ALA A 142 -16.63 21.23 -5.50
C ALA A 142 -17.55 20.17 -4.86
N PRO A 143 -17.43 19.78 -3.57
CA PRO A 143 -18.41 18.91 -2.91
C PRO A 143 -19.83 19.51 -2.91
N GLN A 144 -19.97 20.80 -2.65
CA GLN A 144 -21.29 21.45 -2.68
C GLN A 144 -21.94 21.36 -4.06
N ALA A 145 -21.18 21.50 -5.13
CA ALA A 145 -21.70 21.33 -6.48
C ALA A 145 -22.19 19.88 -6.75
N LEU A 146 -21.55 18.86 -6.17
CA LEU A 146 -22.04 17.47 -6.24
C LEU A 146 -23.37 17.32 -5.50
N VAL A 147 -23.51 17.92 -4.31
CA VAL A 147 -24.78 17.92 -3.54
C VAL A 147 -25.89 18.64 -4.33
N GLU A 148 -25.59 19.79 -4.92
CA GLU A 148 -26.53 20.55 -5.76
C GLU A 148 -26.98 19.76 -6.98
N ALA A 149 -26.10 18.92 -7.54
CA ALA A 149 -26.42 18.01 -8.65
C ALA A 149 -27.26 16.78 -8.19
N GLY A 150 -27.49 16.60 -6.89
CA GLY A 150 -28.28 15.48 -6.34
C GLY A 150 -27.46 14.22 -6.06
N ILE A 151 -26.14 14.30 -6.10
CA ILE A 151 -25.24 13.17 -5.73
C ILE A 151 -25.22 13.03 -4.21
N PRO A 152 -25.55 11.83 -3.65
CA PRO A 152 -25.50 11.62 -2.21
C PRO A 152 -24.04 11.59 -1.72
N ILE A 153 -23.76 12.40 -0.69
CA ILE A 153 -22.45 12.45 -0.02
C ILE A 153 -22.64 12.21 1.46
N LEU A 154 -21.84 11.31 2.04
CA LEU A 154 -21.75 11.08 3.48
C LEU A 154 -20.41 11.59 4.01
N GLY A 155 -20.44 12.37 5.10
CA GLY A 155 -19.25 12.79 5.84
C GLY A 155 -19.01 11.89 7.04
N ASP A 156 -17.77 11.74 7.47
CA ASP A 156 -17.40 10.89 8.62
C ASP A 156 -17.76 11.49 9.99
N ARG A 157 -17.87 12.82 10.11
CA ARG A 157 -18.39 13.56 11.29
C ARG A 157 -17.67 13.24 12.61
N ARG A 158 -16.36 12.98 12.58
CA ARG A 158 -15.55 12.61 13.75
C ARG A 158 -14.15 13.23 13.72
N GLU A 159 -13.35 13.04 14.79
CA GLU A 159 -11.99 13.57 14.90
C GLU A 159 -10.95 12.84 14.06
N GLY A 160 -11.11 11.51 13.83
CA GLY A 160 -10.27 10.76 12.88
C GLY A 160 -10.55 11.23 11.47
N LEU A 161 -9.70 10.94 10.50
CA LEU A 161 -9.88 11.35 9.13
C LEU A 161 -10.47 10.23 8.28
N MET A 162 -11.50 10.51 7.50
CA MET A 162 -11.79 9.71 6.32
C MET A 162 -10.73 10.08 5.25
N HIS A 163 -9.58 9.41 5.33
CA HIS A 163 -8.40 9.76 4.55
C HIS A 163 -8.23 8.90 3.29
N ASN A 164 -9.15 8.02 2.99
CA ASN A 164 -9.19 7.26 1.75
C ASN A 164 -9.20 8.15 0.50
N LYS A 165 -8.60 7.66 -0.58
CA LYS A 165 -8.54 8.30 -1.89
C LYS A 165 -8.72 7.22 -2.95
N PHE A 166 -9.95 6.72 -3.07
CA PHE A 166 -10.23 5.71 -4.07
C PHE A 166 -11.57 5.94 -4.77
N MET A 167 -11.70 5.37 -5.96
CA MET A 167 -12.97 5.24 -6.66
C MET A 167 -13.13 3.80 -7.15
N VAL A 168 -14.32 3.24 -6.96
CA VAL A 168 -14.73 1.98 -7.59
C VAL A 168 -15.68 2.32 -8.73
N ILE A 169 -15.35 1.86 -9.95
CA ILE A 169 -16.15 2.13 -11.15
C ILE A 169 -16.74 0.81 -11.66
N ASP A 170 -18.05 0.78 -11.86
CA ASP A 170 -18.82 -0.35 -12.41
C ASP A 170 -18.60 -1.67 -11.67
N ASN A 171 -18.18 -1.65 -10.39
CA ASN A 171 -17.79 -2.81 -9.59
C ASN A 171 -16.72 -3.70 -10.28
N ALA A 172 -15.91 -3.13 -11.14
CA ALA A 172 -14.96 -3.86 -11.99
C ALA A 172 -13.54 -3.31 -11.94
N GLU A 173 -13.37 -2.05 -11.58
CA GLU A 173 -12.07 -1.41 -11.48
C GLU A 173 -11.97 -0.48 -10.28
N VAL A 174 -10.75 -0.35 -9.75
CA VAL A 174 -10.42 0.53 -8.64
C VAL A 174 -9.37 1.53 -9.08
N TRP A 175 -9.58 2.79 -8.71
CA TRP A 175 -8.57 3.84 -8.76
C TRP A 175 -8.16 4.21 -7.35
N THR A 176 -6.87 4.09 -7.03
CA THR A 176 -6.34 4.37 -5.69
C THR A 176 -4.92 4.91 -5.76
N GLY A 177 -4.32 5.27 -4.62
CA GLY A 177 -2.96 5.80 -4.51
C GLY A 177 -2.86 6.92 -3.49
N SER A 178 -1.82 7.74 -3.62
CA SER A 178 -1.60 8.86 -2.70
C SER A 178 -2.30 10.15 -3.12
N MET A 179 -2.76 10.25 -4.39
CA MET A 179 -3.24 11.49 -4.98
C MET A 179 -4.60 11.91 -4.42
N ASN A 180 -4.66 13.08 -3.77
CA ASN A 180 -5.93 13.76 -3.52
C ASN A 180 -6.50 14.29 -4.85
N TYR A 181 -7.82 14.31 -4.97
CA TYR A 181 -8.51 14.84 -6.14
C TYR A 181 -8.59 16.38 -6.10
N THR A 182 -7.41 17.01 -5.97
CA THR A 182 -7.25 18.45 -5.84
C THR A 182 -6.25 19.00 -6.86
N ASP A 183 -6.33 20.30 -7.12
CA ASP A 183 -5.36 21.00 -7.97
C ASP A 183 -3.91 20.77 -7.49
N SER A 184 -3.66 20.92 -6.19
CA SER A 184 -2.33 20.67 -5.63
C SER A 184 -1.93 19.21 -5.77
N GLY A 185 -2.83 18.27 -5.44
CA GLY A 185 -2.55 16.84 -5.52
C GLY A 185 -2.16 16.37 -6.92
N THR A 186 -2.70 17.00 -7.96
CA THR A 186 -2.46 16.60 -9.34
C THR A 186 -1.33 17.38 -10.01
N TYR A 187 -1.14 18.67 -9.67
CA TYR A 187 -0.26 19.57 -10.42
C TYR A 187 0.91 20.14 -9.63
N GLN A 188 0.93 19.97 -8.30
CA GLN A 188 1.98 20.57 -7.45
C GLN A 188 2.69 19.52 -6.58
N ASP A 189 1.98 18.48 -6.12
CA ASP A 189 2.53 17.49 -5.23
C ASP A 189 3.09 16.28 -5.99
N ASN A 190 4.09 15.60 -5.44
CA ASN A 190 4.54 14.31 -5.94
C ASN A 190 3.60 13.21 -5.41
N ASN A 191 2.84 12.62 -6.31
CA ASN A 191 1.83 11.60 -6.04
C ASN A 191 1.89 10.44 -7.02
N ASN A 192 1.25 9.33 -6.66
CA ASN A 192 0.89 8.27 -7.58
C ASN A 192 -0.64 8.08 -7.64
N LEU A 193 -1.11 7.58 -8.78
CA LEU A 193 -2.47 7.14 -9.02
C LEU A 193 -2.40 5.80 -9.76
N LEU A 194 -3.05 4.79 -9.20
CA LEU A 194 -3.07 3.42 -9.70
C LEU A 194 -4.50 3.04 -10.07
N ARG A 195 -4.71 2.53 -11.29
CA ARG A 195 -5.93 1.87 -11.74
C ARG A 195 -5.71 0.37 -11.74
N ILE A 196 -6.66 -0.40 -11.21
CA ILE A 196 -6.63 -1.87 -11.18
C ILE A 196 -7.93 -2.40 -11.77
N HIS A 197 -7.82 -3.22 -12.81
CA HIS A 197 -8.94 -3.95 -13.40
C HIS A 197 -9.06 -5.32 -12.75
N SER A 198 -9.90 -5.44 -11.73
CA SER A 198 -10.19 -6.69 -11.03
C SER A 198 -11.48 -6.59 -10.27
N VAL A 199 -12.42 -7.49 -10.57
CA VAL A 199 -13.70 -7.59 -9.86
C VAL A 199 -13.47 -7.90 -8.37
N LYS A 200 -12.49 -8.74 -8.02
CA LYS A 200 -12.19 -9.06 -6.62
C LYS A 200 -11.64 -7.87 -5.84
N VAL A 201 -10.72 -7.11 -6.43
CA VAL A 201 -10.23 -5.87 -5.81
C VAL A 201 -11.36 -4.86 -5.72
N ALA A 202 -12.21 -4.75 -6.74
CA ALA A 202 -13.38 -3.87 -6.70
C ALA A 202 -14.38 -4.30 -5.61
N GLU A 203 -14.54 -5.61 -5.35
CA GLU A 203 -15.36 -6.13 -4.25
C GLU A 203 -14.82 -5.71 -2.89
N ASP A 204 -13.50 -5.78 -2.67
CA ASP A 204 -12.86 -5.36 -1.42
C ASP A 204 -13.10 -3.86 -1.16
N TYR A 205 -12.79 -3.01 -2.14
CA TYR A 205 -13.00 -1.57 -2.03
C TYR A 205 -14.49 -1.16 -1.96
N THR A 206 -15.39 -1.93 -2.58
CA THR A 206 -16.85 -1.73 -2.45
C THR A 206 -17.33 -2.10 -1.05
N THR A 207 -16.76 -3.13 -0.44
CA THR A 207 -17.07 -3.55 0.94
C THR A 207 -16.68 -2.43 1.91
N GLU A 208 -15.47 -1.93 1.81
CA GLU A 208 -14.97 -0.78 2.58
C GLU A 208 -15.85 0.47 2.37
N PHE A 209 -16.15 0.79 1.11
CA PHE A 209 -17.02 1.92 0.80
C PHE A 209 -18.42 1.77 1.44
N ASN A 210 -19.02 0.58 1.37
CA ASN A 210 -20.34 0.34 1.94
C ASN A 210 -20.32 0.33 3.47
N GLU A 211 -19.25 -0.12 4.12
CA GLU A 211 -19.12 0.02 5.56
C GLU A 211 -19.20 1.49 6.00
N MET A 212 -18.52 2.38 5.26
CA MET A 212 -18.63 3.83 5.50
C MET A 212 -20.00 4.38 5.07
N PHE A 213 -20.43 4.14 3.83
CA PHE A 213 -21.58 4.83 3.23
C PHE A 213 -22.93 4.28 3.69
N VAL A 214 -23.04 2.96 3.88
CA VAL A 214 -24.31 2.28 4.22
C VAL A 214 -24.43 2.04 5.71
N ASP A 215 -23.36 1.56 6.35
CA ASP A 215 -23.35 1.20 7.76
C ASP A 215 -22.96 2.37 8.67
N ASP A 216 -22.50 3.48 8.08
CA ASP A 216 -22.09 4.72 8.78
C ASP A 216 -20.95 4.47 9.81
N LYS A 217 -20.03 3.55 9.49
CA LYS A 217 -18.90 3.19 10.34
C LYS A 217 -17.60 3.77 9.78
N PHE A 218 -16.81 4.32 10.69
CA PHE A 218 -15.55 4.97 10.37
C PHE A 218 -14.53 4.72 11.48
N GLY A 219 -13.25 4.65 11.14
CA GLY A 219 -12.14 4.51 12.05
C GLY A 219 -12.31 3.36 13.04
N PRO A 220 -12.19 3.57 14.37
CA PRO A 220 -12.26 2.49 15.36
C PRO A 220 -13.58 1.70 15.40
N ASP A 221 -14.62 2.17 14.70
CA ASP A 221 -15.92 1.48 14.61
C ASP A 221 -16.00 0.54 13.40
N THR A 222 -14.99 0.53 12.51
CA THR A 222 -14.89 -0.39 11.38
C THR A 222 -14.59 -1.81 11.82
N VAL A 223 -14.88 -2.79 10.96
CA VAL A 223 -14.74 -4.23 11.26
C VAL A 223 -14.05 -4.93 10.09
N ALA A 224 -12.93 -5.59 10.36
CA ALA A 224 -12.21 -6.35 9.35
C ALA A 224 -13.13 -7.31 8.60
N ALA A 225 -13.42 -6.99 7.34
CA ALA A 225 -14.37 -7.71 6.51
C ALA A 225 -13.93 -7.78 5.03
N THR A 226 -12.65 -7.51 4.73
CA THR A 226 -12.08 -7.54 3.38
C THR A 226 -12.28 -8.91 2.75
N PRO A 227 -13.12 -9.06 1.70
CA PRO A 227 -13.49 -10.38 1.18
C PRO A 227 -12.33 -11.14 0.53
N ASN A 228 -11.42 -10.42 -0.12
CA ASN A 228 -10.30 -10.98 -0.86
C ASN A 228 -8.99 -10.28 -0.46
N PRO A 229 -8.51 -10.42 0.80
CA PRO A 229 -7.34 -9.67 1.28
C PRO A 229 -6.06 -10.03 0.51
N ARG A 230 -6.06 -11.14 -0.22
CA ARG A 230 -5.04 -11.52 -1.20
C ARG A 230 -5.67 -11.93 -2.52
N VAL A 231 -5.29 -11.22 -3.59
CA VAL A 231 -5.74 -11.46 -4.97
C VAL A 231 -4.54 -11.80 -5.84
N THR A 232 -4.73 -12.65 -6.85
CA THR A 232 -3.71 -12.87 -7.90
C THR A 232 -4.29 -12.46 -9.24
N ILE A 233 -3.63 -11.54 -9.96
CA ILE A 233 -4.03 -11.06 -11.28
C ILE A 233 -2.88 -11.31 -12.26
N ASP A 234 -3.14 -12.05 -13.33
CA ASP A 234 -2.12 -12.44 -14.32
C ASP A 234 -0.84 -13.07 -13.69
N GLY A 235 -1.02 -13.82 -12.59
CA GLY A 235 0.08 -14.45 -11.85
C GLY A 235 0.77 -13.52 -10.82
N ILE A 236 0.40 -12.25 -10.75
CA ILE A 236 0.95 -11.27 -9.79
C ILE A 236 0.09 -11.24 -8.54
N PRO A 237 0.64 -11.55 -7.34
CA PRO A 237 -0.07 -11.40 -6.09
C PRO A 237 -0.21 -9.92 -5.70
N LEU A 238 -1.35 -9.60 -5.10
CA LEU A 238 -1.63 -8.31 -4.46
C LEU A 238 -2.23 -8.59 -3.08
N ASP A 239 -1.79 -7.88 -2.05
CA ASP A 239 -2.48 -7.82 -0.77
C ASP A 239 -3.17 -6.47 -0.61
N ILE A 240 -4.39 -6.47 -0.07
CA ILE A 240 -5.21 -5.30 0.16
C ILE A 240 -5.52 -5.21 1.66
N TYR A 241 -5.30 -4.03 2.23
CA TYR A 241 -5.56 -3.76 3.63
C TYR A 241 -6.25 -2.41 3.80
N PHE A 242 -7.19 -2.35 4.73
CA PHE A 242 -7.80 -1.12 5.19
C PHE A 242 -7.47 -0.88 6.67
N SER A 243 -7.22 0.35 7.06
CA SER A 243 -7.05 0.68 8.46
C SER A 243 -8.25 1.48 8.95
N PRO A 244 -8.55 1.32 10.26
CA PRO A 244 -7.70 0.73 11.30
C PRO A 244 -7.89 -0.77 11.55
N ASP A 245 -8.74 -1.47 10.86
CA ASP A 245 -9.23 -2.81 11.24
C ASP A 245 -8.42 -3.99 10.68
N ASP A 246 -7.71 -3.84 9.54
CA ASP A 246 -6.89 -4.90 8.92
C ASP A 246 -5.45 -5.00 9.46
N ASN A 247 -5.13 -4.32 10.60
CA ASN A 247 -3.83 -4.43 11.26
C ASN A 247 -2.64 -4.12 10.33
N VAL A 248 -2.75 -3.02 9.59
CA VAL A 248 -1.83 -2.62 8.52
C VAL A 248 -0.38 -2.58 8.98
N ALA A 249 -0.09 -1.94 10.13
CA ALA A 249 1.28 -1.78 10.62
C ALA A 249 1.99 -3.11 10.81
N ASN A 250 1.33 -4.16 11.35
CA ASN A 250 1.94 -5.46 11.54
C ASN A 250 2.22 -6.16 10.20
N ASN A 251 1.32 -6.05 9.23
CA ASN A 251 1.55 -6.59 7.89
C ASN A 251 2.75 -5.90 7.21
N LEU A 252 2.90 -4.58 7.37
CA LEU A 252 4.07 -3.86 6.86
C LEU A 252 5.36 -4.22 7.61
N LEU A 253 5.30 -4.43 8.94
CA LEU A 253 6.43 -4.89 9.74
C LEU A 253 6.94 -6.25 9.26
N ASP A 254 6.05 -7.19 8.97
CA ASP A 254 6.42 -8.50 8.45
C ASP A 254 7.16 -8.38 7.11
N LEU A 255 6.70 -7.53 6.20
CA LEU A 255 7.38 -7.28 4.94
C LEU A 255 8.77 -6.64 5.14
N ILE A 256 8.87 -5.64 6.01
CA ILE A 256 10.14 -4.96 6.34
C ILE A 256 11.12 -5.94 6.97
N HIS A 257 10.70 -6.76 7.93
CA HIS A 257 11.56 -7.76 8.59
C HIS A 257 12.10 -8.81 7.62
N ASN A 258 11.37 -9.11 6.55
CA ASN A 258 11.78 -10.07 5.52
C ASN A 258 12.58 -9.43 4.35
N ALA A 259 12.84 -8.13 4.37
CA ALA A 259 13.68 -7.48 3.37
C ALA A 259 15.12 -8.01 3.43
N ASN A 260 15.72 -8.38 2.29
CA ASN A 260 17.05 -9.00 2.23
C ASN A 260 18.10 -8.13 1.57
N GLU A 261 17.72 -7.31 0.59
CA GLU A 261 18.66 -6.53 -0.24
C GLU A 261 18.49 -5.03 -0.01
N SER A 262 17.25 -4.53 -0.05
CA SER A 262 17.03 -3.09 -0.03
C SER A 262 15.62 -2.68 0.44
N ILE A 263 15.56 -1.52 1.08
CA ILE A 263 14.33 -0.80 1.42
C ILE A 263 14.49 0.64 0.93
N TYR A 264 13.62 1.05 -0.02
CA TYR A 264 13.54 2.45 -0.46
C TYR A 264 12.17 3.01 -0.12
N PHE A 265 12.10 4.25 0.37
CA PHE A 265 10.81 4.84 0.71
C PHE A 265 10.68 6.31 0.31
N MET A 266 9.45 6.70 0.02
CA MET A 266 9.01 8.08 -0.17
C MET A 266 7.84 8.32 0.77
N ALA A 267 8.01 9.21 1.76
CA ALA A 267 7.03 9.38 2.82
C ALA A 267 6.63 10.84 3.01
N TYR A 268 5.31 11.11 2.91
CA TYR A 268 4.77 12.39 3.33
C TYR A 268 4.96 12.55 4.84
N SER A 269 4.30 11.73 5.66
CA SER A 269 4.47 11.73 7.12
C SER A 269 4.99 10.38 7.59
N PHE A 270 6.06 10.39 8.40
CA PHE A 270 6.65 9.19 8.97
C PHE A 270 6.99 9.44 10.44
N THR A 271 6.11 8.99 11.33
CA THR A 271 6.23 9.13 12.80
C THR A 271 5.96 7.79 13.51
N SER A 272 5.89 6.68 12.78
CA SER A 272 5.69 5.35 13.35
C SER A 272 7.02 4.79 13.85
N ASP A 273 7.27 4.86 15.16
CA ASP A 273 8.46 4.28 15.79
C ASP A 273 8.64 2.80 15.41
N PRO A 274 7.61 1.91 15.46
CA PRO A 274 7.79 0.51 15.12
C PRO A 274 8.31 0.28 13.69
N LEU A 275 7.75 0.99 12.69
CA LEU A 275 8.20 0.87 11.30
C LEU A 275 9.61 1.44 11.13
N GLY A 276 9.90 2.59 11.77
CA GLY A 276 11.22 3.20 11.74
C GLY A 276 12.30 2.33 12.40
N GLU A 277 12.00 1.72 13.53
CA GLU A 277 12.90 0.78 14.24
C GLU A 277 13.18 -0.47 13.39
N ALA A 278 12.15 -1.06 12.76
CA ALA A 278 12.32 -2.22 11.90
C ALA A 278 13.21 -1.90 10.69
N ILE A 279 13.04 -0.75 10.03
CA ILE A 279 13.89 -0.31 8.92
C ILE A 279 15.33 -0.11 9.39
N ARG A 280 15.57 0.54 10.54
CA ARG A 280 16.91 0.72 11.09
C ARG A 280 17.57 -0.62 11.47
N ALA A 281 16.80 -1.56 12.01
CA ALA A 281 17.29 -2.90 12.33
C ALA A 281 17.77 -3.65 11.07
N ARG A 282 16.97 -3.61 9.98
CA ARG A 282 17.38 -4.22 8.71
C ARG A 282 18.64 -3.57 8.14
N ALA A 283 18.75 -2.25 8.24
CA ALA A 283 19.95 -1.53 7.83
C ALA A 283 21.20 -1.96 8.62
N ALA A 284 21.07 -2.15 9.94
CA ALA A 284 22.15 -2.65 10.81
C ALA A 284 22.60 -4.08 10.43
N GLU A 285 21.73 -4.87 9.82
CA GLU A 285 22.01 -6.21 9.30
C GLU A 285 22.56 -6.20 7.86
N GLY A 286 22.73 -5.01 7.26
CA GLY A 286 23.35 -4.84 5.94
C GLY A 286 22.40 -4.59 4.78
N VAL A 287 21.09 -4.50 5.02
CA VAL A 287 20.12 -4.12 3.99
C VAL A 287 20.36 -2.65 3.59
N THR A 288 20.38 -2.38 2.29
CA THR A 288 20.53 -1.03 1.77
C THR A 288 19.26 -0.22 2.01
N VAL A 289 19.34 0.89 2.77
CA VAL A 289 18.19 1.75 3.05
C VAL A 289 18.44 3.16 2.54
N LYS A 290 17.48 3.69 1.77
CA LYS A 290 17.44 5.12 1.37
C LYS A 290 16.00 5.62 1.42
N GLY A 291 15.82 6.91 1.73
CA GLY A 291 14.50 7.49 1.82
C GLY A 291 14.44 8.95 1.41
N VAL A 292 13.23 9.40 1.08
CA VAL A 292 12.92 10.83 0.96
C VAL A 292 11.67 11.10 1.81
N MET A 293 11.72 12.15 2.61
CA MET A 293 10.61 12.58 3.47
C MET A 293 10.25 14.04 3.17
N ASP A 294 8.97 14.36 3.27
CA ASP A 294 8.47 15.73 3.08
C ASP A 294 9.09 16.72 4.10
N ASP A 295 9.71 17.79 3.60
CA ASP A 295 10.41 18.77 4.45
C ASP A 295 9.47 19.51 5.42
N GLY A 296 8.23 19.78 4.98
CA GLY A 296 7.20 20.40 5.81
C GLY A 296 6.79 19.51 6.98
N GLN A 297 6.60 18.21 6.71
CA GLN A 297 6.23 17.22 7.73
C GLN A 297 7.38 16.94 8.71
N ILE A 298 8.63 16.92 8.23
CA ILE A 298 9.80 16.79 9.11
C ILE A 298 9.84 17.94 10.12
N LYS A 299 9.51 19.17 9.70
CA LYS A 299 9.55 20.36 10.56
C LYS A 299 8.36 20.49 11.50
N SER A 300 7.19 20.00 11.09
CA SER A 300 5.94 20.21 11.83
C SER A 300 5.55 19.04 12.74
N ASN A 301 5.94 17.81 12.40
CA ASN A 301 5.58 16.64 13.18
C ASN A 301 6.48 16.44 14.40
N ILE A 302 5.85 16.08 15.51
CA ILE A 302 6.55 15.57 16.70
C ILE A 302 6.80 14.08 16.47
N GLY A 303 8.02 13.62 16.80
CA GLY A 303 8.36 12.18 16.68
C GLY A 303 8.62 11.74 15.24
N THR A 304 9.08 12.65 14.37
CA THR A 304 9.47 12.27 13.01
C THR A 304 10.66 11.29 13.01
N GLU A 305 10.60 10.27 12.17
CA GLU A 305 11.67 9.28 12.00
C GLU A 305 12.90 9.82 11.21
N PHE A 306 12.85 11.05 10.70
CA PHE A 306 13.95 11.62 9.92
C PHE A 306 15.28 11.64 10.68
N ASP A 307 15.29 12.23 11.89
CA ASP A 307 16.49 12.31 12.70
C ASP A 307 16.99 10.93 13.17
N PRO A 308 16.15 10.02 13.67
CA PRO A 308 16.53 8.63 13.95
C PRO A 308 17.19 7.91 12.76
N PHE A 309 16.65 8.05 11.55
CA PHE A 309 17.27 7.47 10.35
C PHE A 309 18.64 8.09 10.04
N ARG A 310 18.77 9.42 10.13
CA ARG A 310 20.03 10.12 9.92
C ARG A 310 21.09 9.75 10.97
N GLN A 311 20.71 9.62 12.24
CA GLN A 311 21.58 9.19 13.33
C GLN A 311 22.06 7.74 13.14
N ALA A 312 21.25 6.87 12.57
CA ALA A 312 21.64 5.53 12.16
C ALA A 312 22.54 5.49 10.91
N GLY A 313 22.87 6.63 10.33
CA GLY A 313 23.77 6.74 9.15
C GLY A 313 23.08 6.46 7.81
N LEU A 314 21.76 6.42 7.76
CA LEU A 314 21.01 6.14 6.54
C LEU A 314 20.96 7.38 5.62
N ASP A 315 20.99 7.15 4.29
CA ASP A 315 20.84 8.20 3.29
C ASP A 315 19.35 8.55 3.11
N VAL A 316 18.80 9.23 4.11
CA VAL A 316 17.44 9.79 4.09
C VAL A 316 17.52 11.27 3.86
N ARG A 317 16.76 11.77 2.90
CA ARG A 317 16.79 13.16 2.43
C ARG A 317 15.48 13.86 2.69
N ARG A 318 15.58 15.19 2.86
CA ARG A 318 14.43 16.09 2.75
C ARG A 318 14.07 16.22 1.29
N ASP A 319 12.80 16.25 0.95
CA ASP A 319 12.39 16.41 -0.44
C ASP A 319 12.81 17.77 -1.02
N GLY A 320 12.92 17.81 -2.35
CA GLY A 320 13.29 19.02 -3.09
C GLY A 320 12.15 19.58 -3.94
N ASN A 321 10.90 19.16 -3.71
CA ASN A 321 9.76 19.68 -4.45
C ASN A 321 9.44 21.13 -4.01
N SER A 322 9.83 22.08 -4.84
CA SER A 322 9.57 23.50 -4.57
C SER A 322 8.17 23.98 -4.98
N PHE A 323 7.35 23.11 -5.58
CA PHE A 323 6.02 23.44 -6.08
C PHE A 323 4.91 23.05 -5.11
N GLY A 324 5.11 22.01 -4.32
CA GLY A 324 4.15 21.44 -3.38
C GLY A 324 4.82 20.42 -2.46
N LEU A 325 4.12 19.34 -2.16
CA LEU A 325 4.51 18.34 -1.16
C LEU A 325 5.15 17.11 -1.82
N LEU A 326 6.01 16.42 -1.09
CA LEU A 326 6.24 15.00 -1.33
C LEU A 326 5.09 14.21 -0.69
N HIS A 327 4.06 13.89 -1.46
CA HIS A 327 2.85 13.31 -0.88
C HIS A 327 2.74 11.79 -1.06
N HIS A 328 3.76 11.14 -1.58
CA HIS A 328 3.85 9.68 -1.63
C HIS A 328 3.80 9.03 -0.24
N LYS A 329 3.25 7.81 -0.17
CA LYS A 329 3.32 6.87 0.95
C LYS A 329 3.73 5.53 0.34
N VAL A 330 5.02 5.38 0.07
CA VAL A 330 5.57 4.28 -0.72
C VAL A 330 6.75 3.66 0.01
N ILE A 331 6.75 2.32 0.10
CA ILE A 331 7.94 1.53 0.44
C ILE A 331 8.17 0.53 -0.70
N ILE A 332 9.41 0.42 -1.14
CA ILE A 332 9.85 -0.54 -2.16
C ILE A 332 10.85 -1.49 -1.50
N ILE A 333 10.57 -2.79 -1.51
CA ILE A 333 11.40 -3.81 -0.87
C ILE A 333 12.02 -4.70 -1.94
N ASP A 334 13.36 -4.85 -1.87
CA ASP A 334 14.18 -5.75 -2.69
C ASP A 334 13.99 -5.57 -4.21
N GLY A 335 13.46 -4.40 -4.63
CA GLY A 335 13.11 -4.15 -6.03
C GLY A 335 12.00 -5.05 -6.58
N GLN A 336 11.23 -5.71 -5.71
CA GLN A 336 10.22 -6.71 -6.07
C GLN A 336 8.83 -6.39 -5.49
N ILE A 337 8.75 -5.73 -4.34
CA ILE A 337 7.51 -5.47 -3.62
C ILE A 337 7.32 -3.96 -3.54
N VAL A 338 6.11 -3.51 -3.83
CA VAL A 338 5.69 -2.11 -3.65
C VAL A 338 4.52 -2.05 -2.67
N ILE A 339 4.66 -1.21 -1.68
CA ILE A 339 3.59 -0.81 -0.76
C ILE A 339 3.19 0.62 -1.14
N THR A 340 1.91 0.85 -1.40
CA THR A 340 1.37 2.19 -1.70
C THR A 340 -0.09 2.31 -1.28
N GLY A 341 -0.64 3.53 -1.32
CA GLY A 341 -2.02 3.83 -0.91
C GLY A 341 -2.13 5.20 -0.26
N SER A 342 -3.15 5.36 0.58
CA SER A 342 -3.39 6.60 1.31
C SER A 342 -2.68 6.66 2.67
N TYR A 343 -2.26 5.51 3.21
CA TYR A 343 -1.76 5.29 4.57
C TYR A 343 -0.44 6.01 4.83
N ASN A 344 -0.46 7.05 5.66
CA ASN A 344 0.76 7.65 6.21
C ASN A 344 1.38 6.72 7.25
N PHE A 345 2.69 6.69 7.35
CA PHE A 345 3.40 5.85 8.34
C PHE A 345 3.33 6.48 9.71
N THR A 346 2.14 6.52 10.30
CA THR A 346 1.83 7.19 11.57
C THR A 346 0.87 6.37 12.43
N SER A 347 0.88 6.60 13.74
CA SER A 347 -0.06 5.96 14.65
C SER A 347 -1.52 6.35 14.35
N SER A 348 -1.78 7.59 13.89
CA SER A 348 -3.15 8.00 13.55
C SER A 348 -3.69 7.26 12.34
N ALA A 349 -2.85 6.99 11.34
CA ALA A 349 -3.22 6.18 10.18
C ALA A 349 -3.58 4.75 10.58
N GLU A 350 -2.89 4.16 11.58
CA GLU A 350 -3.14 2.80 12.06
C GLU A 350 -4.38 2.68 12.94
N THR A 351 -4.73 3.73 13.71
CA THR A 351 -5.68 3.55 14.83
C THR A 351 -6.92 4.43 14.77
N ARG A 352 -6.97 5.40 13.86
CA ARG A 352 -8.00 6.45 13.88
C ARG A 352 -8.58 6.81 12.52
N ASN A 353 -7.77 6.77 11.47
CA ASN A 353 -8.17 7.18 10.14
C ASN A 353 -8.68 5.99 9.32
N ASP A 354 -9.55 6.28 8.36
CA ASP A 354 -9.89 5.32 7.31
C ASP A 354 -8.89 5.48 6.16
N GLU A 355 -8.05 4.45 5.95
CA GLU A 355 -6.98 4.44 4.97
C GLU A 355 -7.01 3.14 4.16
N ASN A 356 -6.36 3.13 3.01
CA ASN A 356 -6.10 1.91 2.26
C ASN A 356 -4.63 1.72 1.95
N VAL A 357 -4.22 0.47 1.89
CA VAL A 357 -2.89 0.03 1.46
C VAL A 357 -3.03 -1.09 0.45
N ILE A 358 -2.24 -1.02 -0.60
CA ILE A 358 -2.05 -2.11 -1.54
C ILE A 358 -0.58 -2.49 -1.59
N VAL A 359 -0.32 -3.80 -1.51
CA VAL A 359 1.00 -4.41 -1.67
C VAL A 359 1.02 -5.16 -2.98
N ILE A 360 1.98 -4.85 -3.85
CA ILE A 360 2.09 -5.42 -5.20
C ILE A 360 3.41 -6.18 -5.29
N TYR A 361 3.36 -7.46 -5.57
CA TYR A 361 4.53 -8.34 -5.70
C TYR A 361 4.94 -8.47 -7.17
N ASP A 362 5.41 -7.37 -7.76
CA ASP A 362 5.81 -7.31 -9.17
C ASP A 362 7.10 -6.51 -9.35
N PRO A 363 8.21 -7.14 -9.80
CA PRO A 363 9.48 -6.44 -10.00
C PRO A 363 9.41 -5.37 -11.11
N PHE A 364 8.52 -5.50 -12.09
CA PHE A 364 8.37 -4.48 -13.11
C PHE A 364 7.70 -3.22 -12.53
N ILE A 365 6.58 -3.36 -11.81
CA ILE A 365 5.92 -2.24 -11.12
C ILE A 365 6.90 -1.63 -10.10
N ALA A 366 7.62 -2.45 -9.33
CA ALA A 366 8.67 -1.98 -8.42
C ALA A 366 9.74 -1.15 -9.13
N SER A 367 10.15 -1.54 -10.33
CA SER A 367 11.09 -0.76 -11.14
C SER A 367 10.57 0.63 -11.53
N ARG A 368 9.25 0.76 -11.73
CA ARG A 368 8.62 2.05 -12.06
C ARG A 368 8.56 2.98 -10.84
N PHE A 369 8.20 2.44 -9.67
CA PHE A 369 8.29 3.18 -8.42
C PHE A 369 9.75 3.50 -8.05
N MET A 370 10.71 2.64 -8.38
CA MET A 370 12.12 2.92 -8.19
C MET A 370 12.61 4.08 -9.09
N ALA A 371 12.14 4.15 -10.33
CA ALA A 371 12.44 5.28 -11.22
C ALA A 371 11.91 6.61 -10.65
N GLU A 372 10.68 6.60 -10.12
CA GLU A 372 10.11 7.75 -9.42
C GLU A 372 10.90 8.09 -8.15
N PHE A 373 11.26 7.08 -7.33
CA PHE A 373 12.12 7.28 -6.17
C PHE A 373 13.43 7.96 -6.55
N GLN A 374 14.10 7.50 -7.59
CA GLN A 374 15.38 8.07 -8.05
C GLN A 374 15.21 9.52 -8.49
N ARG A 375 14.12 9.86 -9.19
CA ARG A 375 13.81 11.22 -9.61
C ARG A 375 13.64 12.15 -8.41
N VAL A 376 12.82 11.75 -7.44
CA VAL A 376 12.55 12.53 -6.22
C VAL A 376 13.79 12.61 -5.33
N PHE A 377 14.51 11.50 -5.18
CA PHE A 377 15.72 11.42 -4.37
C PHE A 377 16.86 12.31 -4.92
N ALA A 378 16.98 12.42 -6.25
CA ALA A 378 17.97 13.27 -6.89
C ALA A 378 17.75 14.79 -6.60
N LEU A 379 16.50 15.17 -6.36
CA LEU A 379 16.14 16.56 -5.98
C LEU A 379 16.31 16.81 -4.48
N GLY A 380 16.32 15.75 -3.68
CA GLY A 380 16.37 15.85 -2.23
C GLY A 380 17.71 16.33 -1.67
N THR A 381 17.63 16.96 -0.49
CA THR A 381 18.80 17.44 0.25
C THR A 381 19.01 16.65 1.55
N PRO A 382 20.26 16.45 1.99
CA PRO A 382 20.58 15.75 3.24
C PRO A 382 19.95 16.36 4.49
#